data_bdd2c55cc47f68588024ee9b95490208
#
_entry.id   bdd2c55cc47f68588024ee9b95490208
#
_cell.length_a   1.000
_cell.length_b   1.000
_cell.length_c   1.000
_cell.angle_alpha   90.00
_cell.angle_beta   90.00
_cell.angle_gamma   90.00
#
_symmetry.space_group_name_H-M   'P 1'
#
loop_
_entity.id
_entity.type
_entity.pdbx_description
1 polymer ?
#
loop_
_entity_poly.entity_id
_entity_poly.type
_entity_poly.pdbx_seq_one_letter_code
_entity_poly.pdbx_strand_id
1 'polypeptide(L)'
;MKKLLPLIVSLALSGVTTAHADDLAQIYNQAKENDPQLLRSKADRDASFEAIASSRGTLLPQINLTAGYNITRNIDTHDNHQPSSAISENNNFTAGVDFSQELYRRDSWVNLDIAEQNARQQDSAYAAEQQNIILRVSQAYFGVLQAQDSLTFIRAEKKAVGRQLEQTKQRFDVGLSAITDVHDAQAQYDSVLADEIIGENNVTNSYEELREITGQMNKDLAQLDTKRFSANRPQTNSNALVDEAQQKNLSLLTARIAQDIAKSNISLANSGYTPSLTLDAGYQYSDVDDHTTRGNYKSNDYNVGVNLIVPLYQGGTTTADVKTAEYQYVSASQQLESTYRGVVKNVRAYYNNINASIGTIRAYEQSVISAKSALEATEAGYEVGTRTIVDVLDSTRRLYDANRQLSDARYNYILSVLQLKLAVGTLSEQDVLDINAGLKTASTSK
;
A
#
# COMPACT_ATOMS: atom_id res chain seq x y z
N MET A 1 13.75 -36.65 51.22
CA MET A 1 14.46 -37.70 50.48
C MET A 1 13.54 -38.25 49.42
N LYS A 2 14.10 -38.51 48.22
CA LYS A 2 13.54 -39.12 47.00
C LYS A 2 12.86 -38.12 46.05
N LYS A 3 13.70 -37.66 45.12
CA LYS A 3 13.37 -37.05 43.83
C LYS A 3 12.71 -38.07 42.92
N LEU A 4 11.58 -37.72 42.30
CA LEU A 4 11.05 -38.45 41.14
C LEU A 4 10.98 -37.45 39.98
N LEU A 5 11.88 -37.62 39.03
CA LEU A 5 11.83 -37.02 37.70
C LEU A 5 10.65 -37.61 36.92
N PRO A 6 9.77 -36.87 36.27
CA PRO A 6 8.97 -37.38 35.20
C PRO A 6 9.75 -37.27 33.89
N LEU A 7 9.98 -38.42 33.29
CA LEU A 7 10.49 -38.66 31.96
C LEU A 7 9.43 -38.12 30.96
N ILE A 8 9.64 -36.94 30.40
CA ILE A 8 8.83 -36.43 29.28
C ILE A 8 9.34 -37.11 28.01
N VAL A 9 8.64 -38.13 27.59
CA VAL A 9 8.75 -38.69 26.24
C VAL A 9 8.10 -37.68 25.30
N SER A 10 8.91 -36.83 24.69
CA SER A 10 8.51 -35.99 23.55
C SER A 10 8.31 -36.87 22.33
N LEU A 11 7.04 -37.25 22.11
CA LEU A 11 6.60 -37.86 20.86
C LEU A 11 6.70 -36.75 19.78
N ALA A 12 7.82 -36.76 19.04
CA ALA A 12 7.95 -36.00 17.82
C ALA A 12 6.93 -36.54 16.80
N LEU A 13 5.73 -35.99 16.76
CA LEU A 13 4.89 -36.07 15.59
C LEU A 13 5.63 -35.29 14.49
N SER A 14 6.45 -36.00 13.72
CA SER A 14 6.86 -35.56 12.39
C SER A 14 5.58 -35.49 11.55
N GLY A 15 4.95 -34.33 11.57
CA GLY A 15 3.95 -33.98 10.58
C GLY A 15 4.63 -34.10 9.22
N VAL A 16 4.22 -35.09 8.44
CA VAL A 16 4.50 -35.15 7.01
C VAL A 16 3.81 -33.90 6.43
N THR A 17 4.56 -32.82 6.32
CA THR A 17 4.13 -31.67 5.50
C THR A 17 4.13 -32.17 4.07
N THR A 18 2.95 -32.62 3.60
CA THR A 18 2.73 -32.75 2.17
C THR A 18 3.04 -31.37 1.59
N ALA A 19 4.08 -31.30 0.75
CA ALA A 19 4.40 -30.10 -0.01
C ALA A 19 3.20 -29.87 -0.96
N HIS A 20 2.22 -29.10 -0.49
CA HIS A 20 1.19 -28.53 -1.34
C HIS A 20 1.81 -27.29 -1.99
N ALA A 21 1.58 -27.11 -3.29
CA ALA A 21 1.88 -25.83 -3.93
C ALA A 21 1.07 -24.75 -3.22
N ASP A 22 1.75 -23.62 -2.94
CA ASP A 22 1.11 -22.48 -2.29
C ASP A 22 0.01 -21.94 -3.18
N ASP A 23 -1.21 -21.92 -2.69
CA ASP A 23 -2.35 -21.37 -3.41
C ASP A 23 -2.50 -19.87 -3.12
N LEU A 24 -3.31 -19.17 -3.94
CA LEU A 24 -3.50 -17.74 -3.82
C LEU A 24 -4.04 -17.33 -2.43
N ALA A 25 -4.89 -18.14 -1.82
CA ALA A 25 -5.46 -17.86 -0.51
C ALA A 25 -4.41 -17.96 0.60
N GLN A 26 -3.50 -18.94 0.52
CA GLN A 26 -2.37 -19.07 1.45
C GLN A 26 -1.41 -17.89 1.32
N ILE A 27 -1.03 -17.52 0.09
CA ILE A 27 -0.17 -16.36 -0.21
C ILE A 27 -0.80 -15.07 0.31
N TYR A 28 -2.11 -14.89 0.11
CA TYR A 28 -2.84 -13.73 0.63
C TYR A 28 -2.80 -13.67 2.17
N ASN A 29 -2.98 -14.80 2.86
CA ASN A 29 -2.91 -14.83 4.31
C ASN A 29 -1.49 -14.51 4.83
N GLN A 30 -0.44 -15.03 4.17
CA GLN A 30 0.94 -14.67 4.48
C GLN A 30 1.18 -13.16 4.30
N ALA A 31 0.70 -12.58 3.19
CA ALA A 31 0.82 -11.16 2.93
C ALA A 31 0.06 -10.31 3.95
N LYS A 32 -1.15 -10.72 4.35
CA LYS A 32 -1.96 -10.02 5.36
C LYS A 32 -1.25 -9.89 6.71
N GLU A 33 -0.41 -10.85 7.06
CA GLU A 33 0.36 -10.86 8.31
C GLU A 33 1.70 -10.11 8.21
N ASN A 34 2.31 -10.09 7.02
CA ASN A 34 3.70 -9.65 6.86
C ASN A 34 3.89 -8.40 6.00
N ASP A 35 2.88 -7.96 5.22
CA ASP A 35 3.04 -6.82 4.31
C ASP A 35 3.30 -5.51 5.07
N PRO A 36 4.46 -4.85 4.86
CA PRO A 36 4.82 -3.65 5.60
C PRO A 36 3.88 -2.47 5.33
N GLN A 37 3.29 -2.40 4.12
CA GLN A 37 2.40 -1.31 3.74
C GLN A 37 1.06 -1.42 4.47
N LEU A 38 0.49 -2.63 4.57
CA LEU A 38 -0.73 -2.89 5.33
C LEU A 38 -0.50 -2.66 6.84
N LEU A 39 0.62 -3.16 7.39
CA LEU A 39 0.96 -2.99 8.80
C LEU A 39 1.20 -1.52 9.15
N ARG A 40 1.85 -0.75 8.27
CA ARG A 40 2.00 0.69 8.41
C ARG A 40 0.65 1.38 8.45
N SER A 41 -0.24 1.10 7.49
CA SER A 41 -1.57 1.69 7.42
C SER A 41 -2.40 1.39 8.67
N LYS A 42 -2.25 0.18 9.26
CA LYS A 42 -2.86 -0.18 10.53
C LYS A 42 -2.30 0.67 11.68
N ALA A 43 -0.99 0.83 11.75
CA ALA A 43 -0.35 1.64 12.79
C ALA A 43 -0.75 3.12 12.68
N ASP A 44 -0.83 3.68 11.46
CA ASP A 44 -1.27 5.05 11.20
C ASP A 44 -2.74 5.26 11.65
N ARG A 45 -3.60 4.27 11.38
CA ARG A 45 -4.97 4.23 11.88
C ARG A 45 -5.01 4.23 13.41
N ASP A 46 -4.32 3.31 14.05
CA ASP A 46 -4.32 3.15 15.51
C ASP A 46 -3.77 4.43 16.19
N ALA A 47 -2.72 5.02 15.64
CA ALA A 47 -2.18 6.31 16.10
C ALA A 47 -3.23 7.46 16.00
N SER A 48 -4.05 7.46 14.93
CA SER A 48 -5.09 8.48 14.76
C SER A 48 -6.24 8.32 15.77
N PHE A 49 -6.53 7.10 16.21
CA PHE A 49 -7.51 6.87 17.29
C PHE A 49 -6.96 7.33 18.65
N GLU A 50 -5.67 7.14 18.93
CA GLU A 50 -5.03 7.67 20.14
C GLU A 50 -4.95 9.21 20.12
N ALA A 51 -4.84 9.85 18.96
CA ALA A 51 -4.91 11.29 18.82
C ALA A 51 -6.24 11.89 19.32
N ILE A 52 -7.35 11.14 19.28
CA ILE A 52 -8.63 11.56 19.88
C ILE A 52 -8.49 11.68 21.39
N ALA A 53 -7.85 10.70 22.03
CA ALA A 53 -7.63 10.74 23.48
C ALA A 53 -6.71 11.92 23.86
N SER A 54 -5.68 12.19 23.06
CA SER A 54 -4.81 13.36 23.25
C SER A 54 -5.58 14.68 23.12
N SER A 55 -6.42 14.83 22.06
CA SER A 55 -7.26 16.02 21.88
C SER A 55 -8.29 16.19 22.98
N ARG A 56 -8.86 15.08 23.48
CA ARG A 56 -9.77 15.11 24.64
C ARG A 56 -9.03 15.49 25.91
N GLY A 57 -7.76 15.09 26.04
CA GLY A 57 -6.88 15.44 27.15
C GLY A 57 -6.75 16.95 27.36
N THR A 58 -6.78 17.76 26.30
CA THR A 58 -6.71 19.23 26.41
C THR A 58 -7.94 19.84 27.11
N LEU A 59 -9.07 19.14 27.07
CA LEU A 59 -10.31 19.55 27.75
C LEU A 59 -10.34 19.12 29.23
N LEU A 60 -9.40 18.30 29.68
CA LEU A 60 -9.31 17.80 31.05
C LEU A 60 -8.36 18.66 31.88
N PRO A 61 -8.47 18.60 33.24
CA PRO A 61 -7.53 19.29 34.11
C PRO A 61 -6.08 18.90 33.82
N GLN A 62 -5.22 19.91 33.78
CA GLN A 62 -3.77 19.76 33.69
C GLN A 62 -3.15 20.05 35.07
N ILE A 63 -2.31 19.14 35.58
CA ILE A 63 -1.61 19.31 36.86
C ILE A 63 -0.13 19.13 36.57
N ASN A 64 0.65 20.16 36.90
CA ASN A 64 2.09 20.15 36.68
C ASN A 64 2.82 20.41 38.03
N LEU A 65 3.90 19.66 38.27
CA LEU A 65 4.84 19.94 39.31
C LEU A 65 6.05 20.63 38.69
N THR A 66 6.39 21.81 39.19
CA THR A 66 7.55 22.59 38.74
C THR A 66 8.56 22.73 39.87
N ALA A 67 9.85 22.62 39.58
CA ALA A 67 10.92 22.92 40.51
C ALA A 67 12.06 23.60 39.75
N GLY A 68 12.59 24.65 40.31
CA GLY A 68 13.66 25.43 39.69
C GLY A 68 14.64 25.97 40.73
N TYR A 69 15.90 26.07 40.38
CA TYR A 69 16.93 26.76 41.14
C TYR A 69 17.63 27.75 40.22
N ASN A 70 17.50 29.03 40.55
CA ASN A 70 18.06 30.13 39.78
C ASN A 70 19.09 30.89 40.56
N ILE A 71 20.24 31.13 39.98
CA ILE A 71 21.28 32.01 40.50
C ILE A 71 21.27 33.26 39.61
N THR A 72 20.94 34.40 40.21
CA THR A 72 20.94 35.68 39.52
C THR A 72 22.02 36.56 40.08
N ARG A 73 22.94 36.98 39.22
CA ARG A 73 24.01 37.91 39.59
C ARG A 73 23.83 39.19 38.79
N ASN A 74 23.43 40.26 39.49
CA ASN A 74 23.31 41.59 38.90
C ASN A 74 24.57 42.38 39.21
N ILE A 75 25.18 42.95 38.21
CA ILE A 75 26.33 43.85 38.31
C ILE A 75 25.81 45.24 37.91
N ASP A 76 25.50 46.07 38.88
CA ASP A 76 25.11 47.46 38.62
C ASP A 76 26.36 48.28 38.27
N THR A 77 26.45 48.70 37.02
CA THR A 77 27.57 49.48 36.48
C THR A 77 27.24 50.98 36.35
N HIS A 78 26.13 51.43 36.94
CA HIS A 78 25.70 52.82 36.72
C HIS A 78 25.28 53.58 37.99
N ASP A 79 26.17 54.35 38.50
CA ASP A 79 25.82 55.69 38.94
C ASP A 79 27.08 56.58 38.93
N ASN A 80 26.99 57.74 38.24
CA ASN A 80 28.05 58.74 38.10
C ASN A 80 28.33 59.48 39.42
N HIS A 81 27.71 59.14 40.54
CA HIS A 81 27.84 59.88 41.82
C HIS A 81 28.17 59.05 43.07
N GLN A 82 28.31 57.75 42.97
CA GLN A 82 28.89 56.91 44.02
C GLN A 82 29.73 55.78 43.42
N PRO A 83 30.98 55.60 43.89
CA PRO A 83 31.87 54.54 43.46
C PRO A 83 31.61 53.27 44.30
N SER A 84 30.56 52.54 44.00
CA SER A 84 30.45 51.16 44.50
C SER A 84 29.67 50.37 43.42
N SER A 85 30.42 49.53 42.75
CA SER A 85 29.81 48.43 41.99
C SER A 85 29.13 47.50 42.99
N ALA A 86 27.82 47.63 43.17
CA ALA A 86 27.05 46.72 43.98
C ALA A 86 26.85 45.44 43.16
N ILE A 87 27.54 44.36 43.50
CA ILE A 87 27.26 43.03 43.00
C ILE A 87 26.15 42.47 43.88
N SER A 88 24.99 42.28 43.30
CA SER A 88 23.87 41.59 43.94
C SER A 88 23.84 40.15 43.47
N GLU A 89 23.95 39.21 44.35
CA GLU A 89 23.79 37.78 44.08
C GLU A 89 22.52 37.27 44.80
N ASN A 90 21.62 36.67 44.05
CA ASN A 90 20.36 36.16 44.55
C ASN A 90 20.21 34.73 44.10
N ASN A 91 20.12 33.80 45.05
CA ASN A 91 19.82 32.39 44.80
C ASN A 91 18.37 32.15 45.16
N ASN A 92 17.61 31.62 44.20
CA ASN A 92 16.19 31.36 44.38
C ASN A 92 15.87 29.91 44.06
N PHE A 93 15.40 29.15 45.02
CA PHE A 93 14.80 27.85 44.86
C PHE A 93 13.27 28.02 44.85
N THR A 94 12.63 27.52 43.80
CA THR A 94 11.17 27.49 43.67
C THR A 94 10.68 26.06 43.46
N ALA A 95 9.59 25.71 44.12
CA ALA A 95 8.86 24.45 43.85
C ALA A 95 7.37 24.75 43.91
N GLY A 96 6.62 24.28 42.92
CA GLY A 96 5.19 24.58 42.79
C GLY A 96 4.38 23.46 42.15
N VAL A 97 3.09 23.50 42.43
CA VAL A 97 2.09 22.67 41.73
C VAL A 97 1.07 23.61 41.08
N ASP A 98 0.96 23.49 39.79
CA ASP A 98 0.03 24.28 38.96
C ASP A 98 -1.10 23.40 38.46
N PHE A 99 -2.32 23.86 38.62
CA PHE A 99 -3.54 23.28 38.10
C PHE A 99 -4.13 24.25 37.07
N SER A 100 -4.47 23.75 35.88
CA SER A 100 -5.17 24.54 34.87
C SER A 100 -6.28 23.71 34.23
N GLN A 101 -7.47 24.32 34.10
CA GLN A 101 -8.67 23.71 33.47
C GLN A 101 -9.30 24.67 32.50
N GLU A 102 -9.41 24.26 31.25
CA GLU A 102 -10.21 24.99 30.26
C GLU A 102 -11.71 24.81 30.59
N LEU A 103 -12.39 25.92 30.97
CA LEU A 103 -13.82 25.92 31.23
C LEU A 103 -14.64 26.16 29.95
N TYR A 104 -14.13 27.04 29.10
CA TYR A 104 -14.69 27.29 27.78
C TYR A 104 -13.56 27.68 26.82
N ARG A 105 -13.38 26.89 25.78
CA ARG A 105 -12.45 27.15 24.68
C ARG A 105 -12.91 26.44 23.43
N ARG A 106 -13.47 27.22 22.47
CA ARG A 106 -14.13 26.65 21.29
C ARG A 106 -13.18 25.90 20.38
N ASP A 107 -11.95 26.38 20.20
CA ASP A 107 -10.92 25.74 19.36
C ASP A 107 -10.58 24.33 19.86
N SER A 108 -10.51 24.09 21.17
CA SER A 108 -10.26 22.77 21.76
C SER A 108 -11.39 21.76 21.42
N TRP A 109 -12.65 22.21 21.43
CA TRP A 109 -13.78 21.36 21.02
C TRP A 109 -13.77 21.08 19.51
N VAL A 110 -13.45 22.08 18.68
CA VAL A 110 -13.35 21.88 17.22
C VAL A 110 -12.15 20.98 16.89
N ASN A 111 -11.02 21.13 17.60
CA ASN A 111 -9.87 20.25 17.44
C ASN A 111 -10.21 18.78 17.78
N LEU A 112 -11.02 18.54 18.81
CA LEU A 112 -11.51 17.20 19.13
C LEU A 112 -12.37 16.63 17.98
N ASP A 113 -13.30 17.42 17.43
CA ASP A 113 -14.13 17.00 16.28
C ASP A 113 -13.24 16.70 15.05
N ILE A 114 -12.23 17.53 14.78
CA ILE A 114 -11.26 17.29 13.69
C ILE A 114 -10.45 16.01 13.95
N ALA A 115 -10.03 15.75 15.19
CA ALA A 115 -9.31 14.52 15.53
C ALA A 115 -10.18 13.27 15.30
N GLU A 116 -11.48 13.34 15.64
CA GLU A 116 -12.44 12.26 15.38
C GLU A 116 -12.67 12.05 13.87
N GLN A 117 -12.71 13.12 13.07
CA GLN A 117 -12.82 13.04 11.62
C GLN A 117 -11.55 12.47 10.99
N ASN A 118 -10.36 12.87 11.46
CA ASN A 118 -9.09 12.31 11.03
C ASN A 118 -9.00 10.80 11.32
N ALA A 119 -9.43 10.35 12.49
CA ALA A 119 -9.47 8.92 12.82
C ALA A 119 -10.39 8.14 11.88
N ARG A 120 -11.58 8.69 11.55
CA ARG A 120 -12.47 8.09 10.54
C ARG A 120 -11.88 8.08 9.14
N GLN A 121 -11.10 9.11 8.78
CA GLN A 121 -10.39 9.16 7.50
C GLN A 121 -9.33 8.06 7.42
N GLN A 122 -8.53 7.88 8.47
CA GLN A 122 -7.50 6.84 8.53
C GLN A 122 -8.10 5.43 8.59
N ASP A 123 -9.24 5.25 9.25
CA ASP A 123 -9.97 3.98 9.23
C ASP A 123 -10.44 3.60 7.81
N SER A 124 -10.99 4.59 7.08
CA SER A 124 -11.35 4.42 5.66
C SER A 124 -10.13 4.13 4.78
N ALA A 125 -9.00 4.79 5.03
CA ALA A 125 -7.75 4.56 4.31
C ALA A 125 -7.19 3.15 4.58
N TYR A 126 -7.25 2.69 5.82
CA TYR A 126 -6.86 1.32 6.17
C TYR A 126 -7.78 0.27 5.51
N ALA A 127 -9.09 0.50 5.49
CA ALA A 127 -10.02 -0.37 4.76
C ALA A 127 -9.72 -0.40 3.25
N ALA A 128 -9.33 0.73 2.66
CA ALA A 128 -8.89 0.78 1.26
C ALA A 128 -7.60 -0.03 1.04
N GLU A 129 -6.65 0.02 1.97
CA GLU A 129 -5.41 -0.74 1.88
C GLU A 129 -5.66 -2.25 2.06
N GLN A 130 -6.65 -2.66 2.86
CA GLN A 130 -7.10 -4.05 2.94
C GLN A 130 -7.67 -4.57 1.60
N GLN A 131 -8.27 -3.71 0.80
CA GLN A 131 -8.67 -4.07 -0.57
C GLN A 131 -7.48 -4.05 -1.54
N ASN A 132 -6.58 -3.08 -1.39
CA ASN A 132 -5.39 -2.96 -2.23
C ASN A 132 -4.46 -4.16 -2.12
N ILE A 133 -4.25 -4.72 -0.92
CA ILE A 133 -3.37 -5.88 -0.74
C ILE A 133 -3.90 -7.09 -1.50
N ILE A 134 -5.23 -7.28 -1.61
CA ILE A 134 -5.83 -8.34 -2.43
C ILE A 134 -5.37 -8.22 -3.88
N LEU A 135 -5.43 -7.01 -4.44
CA LEU A 135 -5.00 -6.77 -5.81
C LEU A 135 -3.49 -6.92 -5.98
N ARG A 136 -2.67 -6.36 -5.08
CA ARG A 136 -1.20 -6.46 -5.13
C ARG A 136 -0.72 -7.90 -5.05
N VAL A 137 -1.26 -8.68 -4.13
CA VAL A 137 -0.95 -10.11 -4.00
C VAL A 137 -1.35 -10.86 -5.26
N SER A 138 -2.57 -10.60 -5.78
CA SER A 138 -3.03 -11.24 -7.01
C SER A 138 -2.17 -10.89 -8.22
N GLN A 139 -1.73 -9.62 -8.33
CA GLN A 139 -0.83 -9.18 -9.40
C GLN A 139 0.53 -9.88 -9.32
N ALA A 140 1.15 -9.93 -8.14
CA ALA A 140 2.43 -10.62 -7.94
C ALA A 140 2.30 -12.13 -8.18
N TYR A 141 1.25 -12.76 -7.67
CA TYR A 141 0.97 -14.19 -7.87
C TYR A 141 0.82 -14.54 -9.36
N PHE A 142 -0.05 -13.84 -10.06
CA PHE A 142 -0.24 -14.07 -11.50
C PHE A 142 0.94 -13.62 -12.34
N GLY A 143 1.73 -12.64 -11.88
CA GLY A 143 3.02 -12.26 -12.48
C GLY A 143 4.01 -13.43 -12.48
N VAL A 144 4.12 -14.16 -11.37
CA VAL A 144 4.95 -15.38 -11.32
C VAL A 144 4.42 -16.43 -12.28
N LEU A 145 3.11 -16.70 -12.29
CA LEU A 145 2.54 -17.72 -13.19
C LEU A 145 2.71 -17.34 -14.67
N GLN A 146 2.57 -16.06 -15.02
CA GLN A 146 2.80 -15.55 -16.37
C GLN A 146 4.26 -15.74 -16.81
N ALA A 147 5.22 -15.43 -15.92
CA ALA A 147 6.64 -15.65 -16.18
C ALA A 147 6.96 -17.15 -16.35
N GLN A 148 6.40 -18.02 -15.52
CA GLN A 148 6.56 -19.47 -15.62
C GLN A 148 5.97 -20.05 -16.90
N ASP A 149 4.76 -19.63 -17.29
CA ASP A 149 4.14 -20.05 -18.56
C ASP A 149 4.99 -19.60 -19.75
N SER A 150 5.44 -18.34 -19.75
CA SER A 150 6.33 -17.79 -20.78
C SER A 150 7.60 -18.61 -20.91
N LEU A 151 8.28 -18.90 -19.80
CA LEU A 151 9.50 -19.73 -19.79
C LEU A 151 9.22 -21.16 -20.29
N THR A 152 8.07 -21.72 -19.95
CA THR A 152 7.65 -23.05 -20.43
C THR A 152 7.50 -23.06 -21.93
N PHE A 153 6.88 -22.03 -22.52
CA PHE A 153 6.75 -21.91 -23.97
C PHE A 153 8.08 -21.65 -24.66
N ILE A 154 8.97 -20.80 -24.09
CA ILE A 154 10.31 -20.57 -24.62
C ILE A 154 11.14 -21.88 -24.63
N ARG A 155 11.09 -22.65 -23.55
CA ARG A 155 11.78 -23.96 -23.48
C ARG A 155 11.22 -24.96 -24.50
N ALA A 156 9.92 -24.95 -24.72
CA ALA A 156 9.30 -25.79 -25.74
C ALA A 156 9.70 -25.37 -27.15
N GLU A 157 9.76 -24.05 -27.42
CA GLU A 157 10.26 -23.46 -28.66
C GLU A 157 11.73 -23.84 -28.90
N LYS A 158 12.61 -23.63 -27.89
CA LYS A 158 14.03 -24.03 -27.96
C LYS A 158 14.19 -25.50 -28.35
N LYS A 159 13.40 -26.38 -27.70
CA LYS A 159 13.42 -27.80 -28.03
C LYS A 159 12.97 -28.09 -29.46
N ALA A 160 11.98 -27.36 -29.99
CA ALA A 160 11.52 -27.50 -31.37
C ALA A 160 12.58 -27.03 -32.37
N VAL A 161 13.08 -25.80 -32.18
CA VAL A 161 14.13 -25.20 -33.02
C VAL A 161 15.43 -26.03 -32.97
N GLY A 162 15.81 -26.55 -31.78
CA GLY A 162 16.96 -27.44 -31.65
C GLY A 162 16.83 -28.73 -32.47
N ARG A 163 15.64 -29.33 -32.53
CA ARG A 163 15.39 -30.50 -33.41
C ARG A 163 15.48 -30.12 -34.86
N GLN A 164 14.97 -28.96 -35.26
CA GLN A 164 15.04 -28.46 -36.63
C GLN A 164 16.48 -28.19 -37.06
N LEU A 165 17.28 -27.58 -36.18
CA LEU A 165 18.70 -27.37 -36.40
C LEU A 165 19.45 -28.67 -36.65
N GLU A 166 19.24 -29.68 -35.79
CA GLU A 166 19.85 -30.99 -35.92
C GLU A 166 19.46 -31.67 -37.24
N GLN A 167 18.19 -31.65 -37.61
CA GLN A 167 17.68 -32.18 -38.86
C GLN A 167 18.27 -31.45 -40.06
N THR A 168 18.43 -30.12 -40.01
CA THR A 168 19.00 -29.33 -41.07
C THR A 168 20.50 -29.63 -41.26
N LYS A 169 21.25 -29.83 -40.12
CA LYS A 169 22.65 -30.29 -40.18
C LYS A 169 22.77 -31.65 -40.88
N GLN A 170 21.95 -32.63 -40.50
CA GLN A 170 21.99 -33.95 -41.10
C GLN A 170 21.64 -33.90 -42.61
N ARG A 171 20.67 -33.05 -43.02
CA ARG A 171 20.34 -32.84 -44.45
C ARG A 171 21.50 -32.17 -45.21
N PHE A 172 22.21 -31.25 -44.63
CA PHE A 172 23.39 -30.64 -45.21
C PHE A 172 24.54 -31.65 -45.38
N ASP A 173 24.79 -32.50 -44.41
CA ASP A 173 25.86 -33.53 -44.47
C ASP A 173 25.64 -34.53 -45.61
N VAL A 174 24.39 -34.75 -45.99
CA VAL A 174 24.04 -35.62 -47.15
C VAL A 174 23.78 -34.82 -48.43
N GLY A 175 24.04 -33.51 -48.47
CA GLY A 175 23.92 -32.62 -49.63
C GLY A 175 22.48 -32.23 -49.99
N LEU A 176 21.49 -32.37 -49.10
CA LEU A 176 20.10 -32.07 -49.31
C LEU A 176 19.65 -30.67 -48.80
N SER A 177 20.55 -29.90 -48.21
CA SER A 177 20.31 -28.56 -47.70
C SER A 177 21.54 -27.68 -47.93
N ALA A 178 21.32 -26.35 -47.98
CA ALA A 178 22.41 -25.39 -48.08
C ALA A 178 23.06 -25.09 -46.75
N ILE A 179 24.31 -24.67 -46.73
CA ILE A 179 24.99 -24.21 -45.47
C ILE A 179 24.29 -22.99 -44.88
N THR A 180 23.65 -22.14 -45.68
CA THR A 180 22.84 -21.00 -45.24
C THR A 180 21.71 -21.43 -44.36
N ASP A 181 21.03 -22.54 -44.69
CA ASP A 181 19.92 -23.09 -43.89
C ASP A 181 20.37 -23.52 -42.51
N VAL A 182 21.59 -24.07 -42.41
CA VAL A 182 22.21 -24.43 -41.12
C VAL A 182 22.50 -23.18 -40.30
N HIS A 183 23.04 -22.12 -40.92
CA HIS A 183 23.31 -20.87 -40.24
C HIS A 183 22.05 -20.16 -39.79
N ASP A 184 20.98 -20.18 -40.58
CA ASP A 184 19.68 -19.61 -40.19
C ASP A 184 19.08 -20.36 -39.01
N ALA A 185 19.11 -21.70 -39.03
CA ALA A 185 18.61 -22.52 -37.91
C ALA A 185 19.46 -22.35 -36.65
N GLN A 186 20.79 -22.20 -36.80
CA GLN A 186 21.69 -21.93 -35.66
C GLN A 186 21.42 -20.56 -35.06
N ALA A 187 21.27 -19.51 -35.89
CA ALA A 187 20.97 -18.15 -35.42
C ALA A 187 19.64 -18.11 -34.65
N GLN A 188 18.58 -18.81 -35.13
CA GLN A 188 17.32 -18.91 -34.42
C GLN A 188 17.46 -19.65 -33.09
N TYR A 189 18.22 -20.75 -33.04
CA TYR A 189 18.48 -21.49 -31.80
C TYR A 189 19.19 -20.63 -30.75
N ASP A 190 20.21 -19.90 -31.17
CA ASP A 190 21.00 -19.02 -30.29
C ASP A 190 20.13 -17.85 -29.78
N SER A 191 19.22 -17.34 -30.60
CA SER A 191 18.23 -16.32 -30.19
C SER A 191 17.28 -16.85 -29.11
N VAL A 192 16.69 -18.03 -29.32
CA VAL A 192 15.75 -18.62 -28.34
C VAL A 192 16.47 -19.07 -27.06
N LEU A 193 17.76 -19.43 -27.16
CA LEU A 193 18.60 -19.69 -25.98
C LEU A 193 18.81 -18.41 -25.13
N ALA A 194 19.03 -17.27 -25.77
CA ALA A 194 19.09 -15.99 -25.08
C ALA A 194 17.74 -15.62 -24.43
N ASP A 195 16.62 -15.86 -25.12
CA ASP A 195 15.27 -15.66 -24.57
C ASP A 195 14.99 -16.55 -23.36
N GLU A 196 15.50 -17.81 -23.35
CA GLU A 196 15.38 -18.69 -22.18
C GLU A 196 16.09 -18.11 -20.97
N ILE A 197 17.33 -17.60 -21.12
CA ILE A 197 18.10 -16.98 -20.02
C ILE A 197 17.35 -15.77 -19.46
N ILE A 198 16.78 -14.93 -20.34
CA ILE A 198 15.96 -13.79 -19.94
C ILE A 198 14.70 -14.29 -19.22
N GLY A 199 14.04 -15.33 -19.73
CA GLY A 199 12.86 -15.93 -19.12
C GLY A 199 13.11 -16.49 -17.72
N GLU A 200 14.25 -17.16 -17.50
CA GLU A 200 14.66 -17.65 -16.18
C GLU A 200 14.87 -16.50 -15.19
N ASN A 201 15.53 -15.43 -15.64
CA ASN A 201 15.70 -14.24 -14.82
C ASN A 201 14.34 -13.57 -14.48
N ASN A 202 13.42 -13.50 -15.44
CA ASN A 202 12.08 -12.93 -15.20
C ASN A 202 11.31 -13.74 -14.18
N VAL A 203 11.37 -15.07 -14.22
CA VAL A 203 10.75 -15.92 -13.17
C VAL A 203 11.36 -15.61 -11.80
N THR A 204 12.68 -15.51 -11.72
CA THR A 204 13.37 -15.19 -10.46
C THR A 204 12.92 -13.84 -9.91
N ASN A 205 12.90 -12.80 -10.76
CA ASN A 205 12.46 -11.46 -10.36
C ASN A 205 10.99 -11.43 -9.91
N SER A 206 10.11 -12.15 -10.61
CA SER A 206 8.68 -12.23 -10.23
C SER A 206 8.48 -12.88 -8.85
N TYR A 207 9.32 -13.86 -8.49
CA TYR A 207 9.30 -14.41 -7.13
C TYR A 207 9.81 -13.41 -6.09
N GLU A 208 10.78 -12.57 -6.40
CA GLU A 208 11.23 -11.51 -5.49
C GLU A 208 10.15 -10.43 -5.29
N GLU A 209 9.38 -10.07 -6.35
CA GLU A 209 8.21 -9.20 -6.22
C GLU A 209 7.14 -9.80 -5.28
N LEU A 210 6.88 -11.11 -5.39
CA LEU A 210 5.97 -11.80 -4.47
C LEU A 210 6.52 -11.82 -3.04
N ARG A 211 7.83 -12.04 -2.88
CA ARG A 211 8.53 -12.04 -1.60
C ARG A 211 8.51 -10.68 -0.91
N GLU A 212 8.57 -9.58 -1.66
CA GLU A 212 8.44 -8.21 -1.10
C GLU A 212 7.14 -8.07 -0.31
N ILE A 213 6.04 -8.64 -0.81
CA ILE A 213 4.71 -8.54 -0.19
C ILE A 213 4.52 -9.57 0.93
N THR A 214 4.99 -10.80 0.73
CA THR A 214 4.77 -11.91 1.68
C THR A 214 5.82 -11.99 2.80
N GLY A 215 7.00 -11.39 2.58
CA GLY A 215 8.18 -11.53 3.46
C GLY A 215 8.81 -12.92 3.44
N GLN A 216 8.30 -13.86 2.63
CA GLN A 216 8.72 -15.26 2.61
C GLN A 216 9.03 -15.72 1.19
N MET A 217 9.91 -16.74 1.06
CA MET A 217 10.23 -17.33 -0.22
C MET A 217 9.26 -18.48 -0.52
N ASN A 218 8.37 -18.27 -1.46
CA ASN A 218 7.47 -19.28 -1.98
C ASN A 218 8.14 -19.97 -3.18
N LYS A 219 7.98 -21.29 -3.33
CA LYS A 219 8.70 -22.04 -4.38
C LYS A 219 7.79 -22.57 -5.48
N ASP A 220 6.65 -23.11 -5.10
CA ASP A 220 5.72 -23.77 -6.01
C ASP A 220 4.34 -23.13 -5.85
N LEU A 221 3.84 -22.49 -6.91
CA LEU A 221 2.51 -21.88 -6.92
C LEU A 221 1.51 -22.77 -7.68
N ALA A 222 0.26 -22.78 -7.20
CA ALA A 222 -0.84 -23.46 -7.87
C ALA A 222 -1.14 -22.76 -9.23
N GLN A 223 -1.15 -23.54 -10.30
CA GLN A 223 -1.35 -23.04 -11.67
C GLN A 223 -2.82 -22.82 -11.99
N LEU A 224 -3.10 -21.94 -12.96
CA LEU A 224 -4.45 -21.75 -13.49
C LEU A 224 -4.95 -23.02 -14.20
N ASP A 225 -6.17 -23.48 -13.84
CA ASP A 225 -6.81 -24.55 -14.59
C ASP A 225 -7.44 -24.02 -15.88
N THR A 226 -6.68 -24.07 -16.97
CA THR A 226 -7.10 -23.59 -18.29
C THR A 226 -8.30 -24.33 -18.87
N LYS A 227 -8.64 -25.54 -18.36
CA LYS A 227 -9.82 -26.30 -18.83
C LYS A 227 -11.10 -25.84 -18.13
N ARG A 228 -11.00 -25.33 -16.89
CA ARG A 228 -12.12 -24.81 -16.13
C ARG A 228 -12.26 -23.29 -16.25
N PHE A 229 -11.25 -22.63 -16.81
CA PHE A 229 -11.26 -21.19 -16.99
C PHE A 229 -12.41 -20.75 -17.91
N SER A 230 -13.16 -19.75 -17.47
CA SER A 230 -14.27 -19.16 -18.24
C SER A 230 -14.28 -17.65 -18.08
N ALA A 231 -14.21 -16.94 -19.19
CA ALA A 231 -14.27 -15.48 -19.22
C ALA A 231 -15.71 -15.01 -19.46
N ASN A 232 -16.34 -14.44 -18.44
CA ASN A 232 -17.72 -13.99 -18.45
C ASN A 232 -17.83 -12.47 -18.42
N ARG A 233 -18.83 -11.92 -19.11
CA ARG A 233 -19.15 -10.48 -19.03
C ARG A 233 -19.73 -10.14 -17.67
N PRO A 234 -19.39 -8.94 -17.11
CA PRO A 234 -20.09 -8.43 -15.96
C PRO A 234 -21.61 -8.37 -16.24
N GLN A 235 -22.42 -8.85 -15.31
CA GLN A 235 -23.89 -8.84 -15.47
C GLN A 235 -24.46 -7.42 -15.35
N THR A 236 -23.83 -6.57 -14.57
CA THR A 236 -24.23 -5.19 -14.32
C THR A 236 -23.61 -4.27 -15.38
N ASN A 237 -24.35 -3.29 -15.85
CA ASN A 237 -23.86 -2.31 -16.81
C ASN A 237 -22.91 -1.29 -16.16
N SER A 238 -22.08 -0.61 -16.96
CA SER A 238 -21.06 0.31 -16.46
C SER A 238 -21.62 1.51 -15.68
N ASN A 239 -22.82 2.01 -16.01
CA ASN A 239 -23.42 3.14 -15.30
C ASN A 239 -23.89 2.73 -13.88
N ALA A 240 -24.56 1.58 -13.76
CA ALA A 240 -24.95 1.07 -12.44
C ALA A 240 -23.73 0.76 -11.54
N LEU A 241 -22.61 0.29 -12.14
CA LEU A 241 -21.35 0.12 -11.41
C LEU A 241 -20.74 1.46 -10.97
N VAL A 242 -20.89 2.52 -11.76
CA VAL A 242 -20.48 3.88 -11.36
C VAL A 242 -21.33 4.36 -10.20
N ASP A 243 -22.65 4.16 -10.22
CA ASP A 243 -23.57 4.54 -9.12
C ASP A 243 -23.24 3.77 -7.84
N GLU A 244 -22.90 2.49 -7.95
CA GLU A 244 -22.45 1.68 -6.82
C GLU A 244 -21.09 2.17 -6.28
N ALA A 245 -20.14 2.51 -7.16
CA ALA A 245 -18.84 3.06 -6.78
C ALA A 245 -18.95 4.38 -6.02
N GLN A 246 -19.91 5.24 -6.36
CA GLN A 246 -20.17 6.48 -5.62
C GLN A 246 -20.50 6.24 -4.14
N GLN A 247 -21.06 5.09 -3.81
CA GLN A 247 -21.47 4.74 -2.45
C GLN A 247 -20.43 3.91 -1.71
N LYS A 248 -19.71 3.02 -2.41
CA LYS A 248 -18.85 2.00 -1.81
C LYS A 248 -17.36 2.25 -1.96
N ASN A 249 -16.94 3.12 -2.89
CA ASN A 249 -15.52 3.34 -3.13
C ASN A 249 -14.86 4.06 -1.95
N LEU A 250 -13.90 3.40 -1.32
CA LEU A 250 -13.24 3.89 -0.10
C LEU A 250 -12.34 5.11 -0.34
N SER A 251 -11.72 5.22 -1.52
CA SER A 251 -10.94 6.41 -1.87
C SER A 251 -11.83 7.66 -1.99
N LEU A 252 -13.05 7.47 -2.50
CA LEU A 252 -14.04 8.54 -2.56
C LEU A 252 -14.56 8.92 -1.18
N LEU A 253 -14.78 7.94 -0.30
CA LEU A 253 -15.15 8.19 1.10
C LEU A 253 -14.06 8.95 1.83
N THR A 254 -12.80 8.55 1.71
CA THR A 254 -11.65 9.25 2.29
C THR A 254 -11.56 10.71 1.81
N ALA A 255 -11.81 10.97 0.52
CA ALA A 255 -11.82 12.33 -0.04
C ALA A 255 -13.00 13.17 0.48
N ARG A 256 -14.18 12.58 0.72
CA ARG A 256 -15.34 13.28 1.35
C ARG A 256 -15.01 13.67 2.79
N ILE A 257 -14.43 12.76 3.57
CA ILE A 257 -14.01 13.07 4.95
C ILE A 257 -12.96 14.18 4.95
N ALA A 258 -12.00 14.17 4.01
CA ALA A 258 -11.01 15.23 3.88
C ALA A 258 -11.66 16.61 3.59
N GLN A 259 -12.72 16.65 2.79
CA GLN A 259 -13.51 17.86 2.56
C GLN A 259 -14.23 18.30 3.84
N ASP A 260 -14.81 17.39 4.61
CA ASP A 260 -15.47 17.70 5.88
C ASP A 260 -14.46 18.24 6.91
N ILE A 261 -13.25 17.67 7.00
CA ILE A 261 -12.16 18.19 7.83
C ILE A 261 -11.80 19.63 7.42
N ALA A 262 -11.66 19.90 6.12
CA ALA A 262 -11.38 21.24 5.63
C ALA A 262 -12.51 22.23 5.99
N LYS A 263 -13.77 21.78 6.01
CA LYS A 263 -14.90 22.56 6.50
C LYS A 263 -14.81 22.84 7.99
N SER A 264 -14.45 21.85 8.79
CA SER A 264 -14.23 22.01 10.25
C SER A 264 -13.08 22.96 10.54
N ASN A 265 -12.03 22.99 9.70
CA ASN A 265 -10.94 23.97 9.82
C ASN A 265 -11.41 25.43 9.64
N ILE A 266 -12.46 25.71 8.85
CA ILE A 266 -13.10 27.05 8.81
C ILE A 266 -13.68 27.39 10.19
N SER A 267 -14.34 26.41 10.86
CA SER A 267 -14.88 26.58 12.20
C SER A 267 -13.77 26.78 13.23
N LEU A 268 -12.64 26.10 13.06
CA LEU A 268 -11.45 26.28 13.88
C LEU A 268 -10.87 27.68 13.74
N ALA A 269 -10.70 28.18 12.52
CA ALA A 269 -10.22 29.53 12.27
C ALA A 269 -11.19 30.59 12.85
N ASN A 270 -12.50 30.36 12.72
CA ASN A 270 -13.52 31.24 13.31
C ASN A 270 -13.49 31.24 14.85
N SER A 271 -12.97 30.20 15.50
CA SER A 271 -12.83 30.16 16.96
C SER A 271 -11.87 31.24 17.48
N GLY A 272 -10.98 31.78 16.64
CA GLY A 272 -10.14 32.93 16.98
C GLY A 272 -10.90 34.20 17.32
N TYR A 273 -12.21 34.31 17.01
CA TYR A 273 -13.07 35.41 17.44
C TYR A 273 -13.80 35.12 18.78
N THR A 274 -13.75 33.88 19.27
CA THR A 274 -14.52 33.49 20.46
C THR A 274 -13.71 33.75 21.75
N PRO A 275 -14.36 34.04 22.88
CA PRO A 275 -13.70 34.15 24.17
C PRO A 275 -13.15 32.80 24.61
N SER A 276 -12.11 32.82 25.46
CA SER A 276 -11.63 31.67 26.24
C SER A 276 -11.75 31.93 27.74
N LEU A 277 -12.10 30.89 28.49
CA LEU A 277 -12.27 30.93 29.93
C LEU A 277 -11.48 29.77 30.56
N THR A 278 -10.51 30.07 31.40
CA THR A 278 -9.69 29.09 32.15
C THR A 278 -9.84 29.26 33.64
N LEU A 279 -9.80 28.17 34.36
CA LEU A 279 -9.64 28.11 35.83
C LEU A 279 -8.19 27.71 36.13
N ASP A 280 -7.49 28.56 36.81
CA ASP A 280 -6.10 28.33 37.23
C ASP A 280 -6.00 28.32 38.73
N ALA A 281 -5.26 27.37 39.30
CA ALA A 281 -4.94 27.28 40.72
C ALA A 281 -3.50 26.85 40.89
N GLY A 282 -2.82 27.39 41.89
CA GLY A 282 -1.41 27.05 42.11
C GLY A 282 -1.01 27.18 43.56
N TYR A 283 -0.01 26.40 43.89
CA TYR A 283 0.78 26.55 45.10
C TYR A 283 2.24 26.63 44.72
N GLN A 284 2.93 27.66 45.25
CA GLN A 284 4.36 27.86 45.03
C GLN A 284 5.07 28.07 46.32
N TYR A 285 6.11 27.29 46.60
CA TYR A 285 7.13 27.53 47.62
C TYR A 285 8.33 28.21 46.97
N SER A 286 8.82 29.27 47.62
CA SER A 286 10.03 29.98 47.17
C SER A 286 10.96 30.16 48.37
N ASP A 287 12.24 29.84 48.21
CA ASP A 287 13.33 30.04 49.17
C ASP A 287 14.39 30.91 48.48
N VAL A 288 14.43 32.17 48.92
CA VAL A 288 15.29 33.21 48.34
C VAL A 288 16.41 33.53 49.31
N ASP A 289 17.63 33.33 48.83
CA ASP A 289 18.85 33.71 49.54
C ASP A 289 19.43 34.98 48.89
N ASP A 290 19.08 36.15 49.48
CA ASP A 290 19.49 37.46 48.99
C ASP A 290 20.64 37.99 49.84
N HIS A 291 21.84 37.94 49.31
CA HIS A 291 23.04 38.36 49.98
C HIS A 291 23.25 39.90 50.11
N THR A 292 22.28 40.69 49.65
CA THR A 292 22.55 42.13 49.49
C THR A 292 21.68 43.09 50.32
N THR A 293 20.34 42.96 50.31
CA THR A 293 19.51 44.04 50.85
C THR A 293 18.31 43.61 51.70
N ARG A 294 17.72 42.44 51.48
CA ARG A 294 16.51 42.01 52.19
C ARG A 294 16.70 40.78 53.08
N GLY A 295 17.84 40.12 52.95
CA GLY A 295 18.09 38.87 53.67
C GLY A 295 17.32 37.70 53.17
N ASN A 296 17.57 36.53 53.70
CA ASN A 296 16.91 35.29 53.29
C ASN A 296 15.42 35.28 53.67
N TYR A 297 14.54 34.93 52.74
CA TYR A 297 13.11 34.78 53.05
C TYR A 297 12.53 33.56 52.36
N LYS A 298 11.49 32.97 52.96
CA LYS A 298 10.72 31.87 52.45
C LYS A 298 9.26 32.34 52.27
N SER A 299 8.68 32.02 51.14
CA SER A 299 7.26 32.30 50.87
C SER A 299 6.51 31.05 50.47
N ASN A 300 5.23 31.04 50.83
CA ASN A 300 4.25 30.05 50.37
C ASN A 300 3.10 30.84 49.77
N ASP A 301 2.96 30.71 48.45
CA ASP A 301 1.98 31.48 47.71
C ASP A 301 0.90 30.52 47.17
N TYR A 302 -0.38 30.89 47.39
CA TYR A 302 -1.54 30.19 46.89
C TYR A 302 -2.31 31.13 45.99
N ASN A 303 -2.65 30.64 44.80
CA ASN A 303 -3.47 31.40 43.91
C ASN A 303 -4.61 30.52 43.37
N VAL A 304 -5.79 31.11 43.24
CA VAL A 304 -6.94 30.55 42.52
C VAL A 304 -7.57 31.70 41.75
N GLY A 305 -7.79 31.49 40.46
CA GLY A 305 -8.32 32.52 39.60
C GLY A 305 -9.09 31.95 38.39
N VAL A 306 -9.99 32.75 37.86
CA VAL A 306 -10.66 32.51 36.59
C VAL A 306 -10.19 33.60 35.64
N ASN A 307 -9.63 33.18 34.52
CA ASN A 307 -9.15 34.09 33.48
C ASN A 307 -10.06 34.05 32.25
N LEU A 308 -10.66 35.21 31.91
CA LEU A 308 -11.46 35.39 30.69
C LEU A 308 -10.67 36.25 29.72
N ILE A 309 -10.40 35.71 28.51
CA ILE A 309 -9.77 36.43 27.42
C ILE A 309 -10.79 36.59 26.30
N VAL A 310 -11.08 37.83 25.89
CA VAL A 310 -11.93 38.18 24.77
C VAL A 310 -11.13 38.92 23.72
N PRO A 311 -10.82 38.30 22.58
CA PRO A 311 -10.05 38.98 21.50
C PRO A 311 -10.92 40.03 20.83
N LEU A 312 -10.60 41.32 21.01
CA LEU A 312 -11.34 42.42 20.41
C LEU A 312 -10.77 42.80 19.02
N TYR A 313 -9.46 42.80 18.89
CA TYR A 313 -8.78 43.11 17.63
C TYR A 313 -7.42 42.42 17.58
N GLN A 314 -7.17 41.70 16.50
CA GLN A 314 -5.94 40.92 16.30
C GLN A 314 -5.19 41.32 15.01
N GLY A 315 -5.27 42.57 14.62
CA GLY A 315 -4.54 43.10 13.44
C GLY A 315 -5.00 42.50 12.10
N GLY A 316 -6.18 41.84 12.06
CA GLY A 316 -6.69 41.19 10.83
C GLY A 316 -6.24 39.71 10.65
N THR A 317 -5.42 39.17 11.53
CA THR A 317 -4.90 37.77 11.45
C THR A 317 -6.04 36.76 11.35
N THR A 318 -6.99 36.77 12.28
CA THR A 318 -8.13 35.87 12.28
C THR A 318 -8.96 35.92 11.00
N THR A 319 -9.15 37.13 10.42
CA THR A 319 -9.85 37.31 9.13
C THR A 319 -9.09 36.63 7.99
N ALA A 320 -7.75 36.75 7.99
CA ALA A 320 -6.90 36.11 7.00
C ALA A 320 -6.89 34.60 7.15
N ASP A 321 -6.87 34.09 8.38
CA ASP A 321 -6.92 32.67 8.70
C ASP A 321 -8.24 32.03 8.24
N VAL A 322 -9.36 32.70 8.48
CA VAL A 322 -10.68 32.25 7.99
C VAL A 322 -10.69 32.17 6.45
N LYS A 323 -10.21 33.23 5.76
CA LYS A 323 -10.12 33.20 4.30
C LYS A 323 -9.19 32.09 3.79
N THR A 324 -8.09 31.88 4.46
CA THR A 324 -7.16 30.77 4.12
C THR A 324 -7.86 29.42 4.25
N ALA A 325 -8.58 29.19 5.33
CA ALA A 325 -9.36 27.96 5.53
C ALA A 325 -10.48 27.79 4.50
N GLU A 326 -11.15 28.89 4.10
CA GLU A 326 -12.15 28.87 3.02
C GLU A 326 -11.54 28.45 1.68
N TYR A 327 -10.36 28.95 1.31
CA TYR A 327 -9.67 28.52 0.08
C TYR A 327 -9.18 27.07 0.18
N GLN A 328 -8.75 26.62 1.35
CA GLN A 328 -8.41 25.20 1.58
C GLN A 328 -9.63 24.30 1.42
N TYR A 329 -10.81 24.72 1.88
CA TYR A 329 -12.05 23.98 1.65
C TYR A 329 -12.40 23.90 0.15
N VAL A 330 -12.24 25.02 -0.61
CA VAL A 330 -12.40 24.99 -2.07
C VAL A 330 -11.42 24.01 -2.71
N SER A 331 -10.16 24.01 -2.30
CA SER A 331 -9.14 23.07 -2.77
C SER A 331 -9.54 21.61 -2.49
N ALA A 332 -9.97 21.30 -1.27
CA ALA A 332 -10.44 19.97 -0.91
C ALA A 332 -11.69 19.53 -1.70
N SER A 333 -12.60 20.48 -2.01
CA SER A 333 -13.77 20.24 -2.85
C SER A 333 -13.38 19.88 -4.30
N GLN A 334 -12.38 20.57 -4.86
CA GLN A 334 -11.85 20.24 -6.20
C GLN A 334 -11.10 18.91 -6.20
N GLN A 335 -10.42 18.58 -5.10
CA GLN A 335 -9.77 17.26 -4.94
C GLN A 335 -10.80 16.13 -4.89
N LEU A 336 -11.92 16.31 -4.18
CA LEU A 336 -13.04 15.37 -4.17
C LEU A 336 -13.61 15.14 -5.57
N GLU A 337 -13.85 16.24 -6.33
CA GLU A 337 -14.36 16.16 -7.70
C GLU A 337 -13.35 15.43 -8.63
N SER A 338 -12.05 15.72 -8.48
CA SER A 338 -10.98 15.03 -9.23
C SER A 338 -10.97 13.53 -8.92
N THR A 339 -11.08 13.16 -7.65
CA THR A 339 -11.15 11.75 -7.20
C THR A 339 -12.40 11.07 -7.77
N TYR A 340 -13.55 11.73 -7.73
CA TYR A 340 -14.79 11.22 -8.31
C TYR A 340 -14.64 10.92 -9.81
N ARG A 341 -14.12 11.89 -10.58
CA ARG A 341 -13.86 11.69 -12.02
C ARG A 341 -12.86 10.56 -12.28
N GLY A 342 -11.85 10.43 -11.42
CA GLY A 342 -10.89 9.33 -11.45
C GLY A 342 -11.56 7.97 -11.27
N VAL A 343 -12.44 7.84 -10.27
CA VAL A 343 -13.23 6.63 -10.01
C VAL A 343 -14.12 6.30 -11.20
N VAL A 344 -14.88 7.26 -11.73
CA VAL A 344 -15.74 7.05 -12.92
C VAL A 344 -14.95 6.57 -14.12
N LYS A 345 -13.80 7.24 -14.39
CA LYS A 345 -12.88 6.83 -15.47
C LYS A 345 -12.41 5.39 -15.27
N ASN A 346 -11.96 5.02 -14.07
CA ASN A 346 -11.40 3.71 -13.78
C ASN A 346 -12.46 2.60 -13.88
N VAL A 347 -13.66 2.79 -13.34
CA VAL A 347 -14.77 1.84 -13.45
C VAL A 347 -15.11 1.57 -14.92
N ARG A 348 -15.23 2.64 -15.73
CA ARG A 348 -15.53 2.48 -17.16
C ARG A 348 -14.39 1.83 -17.93
N ALA A 349 -13.15 2.20 -17.64
CA ALA A 349 -11.97 1.62 -18.29
C ALA A 349 -11.85 0.11 -17.98
N TYR A 350 -11.95 -0.30 -16.73
CA TYR A 350 -11.85 -1.71 -16.35
C TYR A 350 -13.05 -2.53 -16.88
N TYR A 351 -14.26 -1.95 -16.88
CA TYR A 351 -15.40 -2.59 -17.54
C TYR A 351 -15.14 -2.84 -19.04
N ASN A 352 -14.59 -1.84 -19.74
CA ASN A 352 -14.25 -1.97 -21.15
C ASN A 352 -13.09 -2.98 -21.37
N ASN A 353 -12.09 -2.98 -20.48
CA ASN A 353 -10.98 -3.93 -20.54
C ASN A 353 -11.45 -5.38 -20.38
N ILE A 354 -12.40 -5.65 -19.49
CA ILE A 354 -12.98 -6.99 -19.33
C ILE A 354 -13.68 -7.42 -20.64
N ASN A 355 -14.49 -6.54 -21.22
CA ASN A 355 -15.16 -6.86 -22.50
C ASN A 355 -14.16 -7.08 -23.66
N ALA A 356 -13.10 -6.28 -23.72
CA ALA A 356 -12.02 -6.46 -24.69
C ALA A 356 -11.28 -7.78 -24.46
N SER A 357 -10.91 -8.09 -23.20
CA SER A 357 -10.19 -9.32 -22.85
C SER A 357 -10.97 -10.58 -23.26
N ILE A 358 -12.29 -10.60 -23.10
CA ILE A 358 -13.13 -11.72 -23.56
C ILE A 358 -13.01 -11.93 -25.07
N GLY A 359 -13.05 -10.83 -25.85
CA GLY A 359 -12.86 -10.89 -27.31
C GLY A 359 -11.45 -11.35 -27.68
N THR A 360 -10.45 -10.81 -27.01
CA THR A 360 -9.04 -11.12 -27.23
C THR A 360 -8.70 -12.57 -26.90
N ILE A 361 -9.21 -13.13 -25.79
CA ILE A 361 -9.03 -14.55 -25.45
C ILE A 361 -9.55 -15.44 -26.56
N ARG A 362 -10.79 -15.21 -27.06
CA ARG A 362 -11.36 -15.99 -28.17
C ARG A 362 -10.55 -15.89 -29.44
N ALA A 363 -10.04 -14.68 -29.75
CA ALA A 363 -9.21 -14.47 -30.92
C ALA A 363 -7.87 -15.22 -30.81
N TYR A 364 -7.23 -15.19 -29.63
CA TYR A 364 -5.98 -15.93 -29.40
C TYR A 364 -6.19 -17.46 -29.35
N GLU A 365 -7.31 -17.96 -28.84
CA GLU A 365 -7.66 -19.38 -28.95
C GLU A 365 -7.72 -19.83 -30.41
N GLN A 366 -8.36 -19.04 -31.27
CA GLN A 366 -8.38 -19.34 -32.71
C GLN A 366 -6.99 -19.15 -33.34
N SER A 367 -6.22 -18.16 -32.92
CA SER A 367 -4.84 -17.92 -33.39
C SER A 367 -3.93 -19.11 -33.11
N VAL A 368 -4.00 -19.69 -31.90
CA VAL A 368 -3.25 -20.92 -31.56
C VAL A 368 -3.60 -22.08 -32.46
N ILE A 369 -4.90 -22.30 -32.75
CA ILE A 369 -5.36 -23.36 -33.64
C ILE A 369 -4.80 -23.12 -35.04
N SER A 370 -4.93 -21.90 -35.59
CA SER A 370 -4.47 -21.54 -36.92
C SER A 370 -2.93 -21.62 -37.05
N ALA A 371 -2.19 -21.12 -36.02
CA ALA A 371 -0.73 -21.21 -36.04
C ALA A 371 -0.22 -22.66 -35.98
N LYS A 372 -0.89 -23.51 -35.20
CA LYS A 372 -0.59 -24.95 -35.16
C LYS A 372 -0.78 -25.60 -36.51
N SER A 373 -1.93 -25.39 -37.15
CA SER A 373 -2.20 -25.93 -38.51
C SER A 373 -1.25 -25.39 -39.57
N ALA A 374 -0.85 -24.09 -39.44
CA ALA A 374 0.14 -23.48 -40.33
C ALA A 374 1.53 -24.14 -40.17
N LEU A 375 1.95 -24.39 -38.92
CA LEU A 375 3.21 -25.08 -38.65
C LEU A 375 3.20 -26.49 -39.26
N GLU A 376 2.16 -27.29 -38.98
CA GLU A 376 2.02 -28.65 -39.54
C GLU A 376 2.07 -28.68 -41.09
N ALA A 377 1.42 -27.72 -41.73
CA ALA A 377 1.45 -27.59 -43.20
C ALA A 377 2.81 -27.14 -43.73
N THR A 378 3.51 -26.23 -42.99
CA THR A 378 4.82 -25.74 -43.37
C THR A 378 5.90 -26.81 -43.19
N GLU A 379 5.85 -27.61 -42.12
CA GLU A 379 6.74 -28.76 -41.88
C GLU A 379 6.56 -29.80 -43.00
N ALA A 380 5.33 -30.17 -43.38
CA ALA A 380 5.06 -31.08 -44.49
C ALA A 380 5.57 -30.50 -45.82
N GLY A 381 5.38 -29.18 -46.06
CA GLY A 381 5.92 -28.52 -47.26
C GLY A 381 7.46 -28.50 -47.31
N TYR A 382 8.12 -28.38 -46.18
CA TYR A 382 9.57 -28.46 -46.08
C TYR A 382 10.09 -29.87 -46.37
N GLU A 383 9.42 -30.90 -45.87
CA GLU A 383 9.80 -32.29 -46.17
C GLU A 383 9.76 -32.61 -47.66
N VAL A 384 8.80 -32.08 -48.40
CA VAL A 384 8.69 -32.28 -49.86
C VAL A 384 9.40 -31.21 -50.71
N GLY A 385 10.12 -30.28 -50.05
CA GLY A 385 10.95 -29.27 -50.71
C GLY A 385 10.23 -28.07 -51.30
N THR A 386 8.93 -27.83 -50.95
CA THR A 386 8.14 -26.69 -51.42
C THR A 386 8.18 -25.50 -50.45
N ARG A 387 8.76 -25.66 -49.27
CA ARG A 387 8.98 -24.63 -48.25
C ARG A 387 10.42 -24.64 -47.81
N THR A 388 10.88 -23.51 -47.25
CA THR A 388 12.22 -23.34 -46.69
C THR A 388 12.27 -23.63 -45.21
N ILE A 389 13.45 -23.84 -44.66
CA ILE A 389 13.66 -23.96 -43.21
C ILE A 389 13.25 -22.69 -42.47
N VAL A 390 13.45 -21.52 -43.09
CA VAL A 390 13.06 -20.22 -42.52
C VAL A 390 11.55 -20.15 -42.33
N ASP A 391 10.75 -20.69 -43.27
CA ASP A 391 9.30 -20.75 -43.13
C ASP A 391 8.87 -21.61 -41.96
N VAL A 392 9.56 -22.74 -41.70
CA VAL A 392 9.30 -23.63 -40.57
C VAL A 392 9.67 -22.93 -39.24
N LEU A 393 10.83 -22.30 -39.19
CA LEU A 393 11.29 -21.56 -37.99
C LEU A 393 10.31 -20.41 -37.63
N ASP A 394 9.87 -19.64 -38.65
CA ASP A 394 8.91 -18.55 -38.43
C ASP A 394 7.51 -19.08 -37.99
N SER A 395 7.04 -20.18 -38.59
CA SER A 395 5.78 -20.81 -38.15
C SER A 395 5.85 -21.39 -36.75
N THR A 396 7.01 -21.94 -36.37
CA THR A 396 7.30 -22.42 -35.00
C THR A 396 7.21 -21.27 -34.03
N ARG A 397 7.92 -20.17 -34.27
CA ARG A 397 7.89 -18.96 -33.44
C ARG A 397 6.46 -18.44 -33.27
N ARG A 398 5.70 -18.30 -34.36
CA ARG A 398 4.30 -17.81 -34.34
C ARG A 398 3.37 -18.68 -33.46
N LEU A 399 3.57 -20.00 -33.43
CA LEU A 399 2.78 -20.88 -32.56
C LEU A 399 3.08 -20.62 -31.08
N TYR A 400 4.36 -20.52 -30.71
CA TYR A 400 4.72 -20.28 -29.31
C TYR A 400 4.37 -18.86 -28.84
N ASP A 401 4.49 -17.85 -29.72
CA ASP A 401 4.00 -16.50 -29.47
C ASP A 401 2.48 -16.46 -29.25
N ALA A 402 1.70 -17.17 -30.08
CA ALA A 402 0.26 -17.24 -29.88
C ALA A 402 -0.13 -17.90 -28.55
N ASN A 403 0.60 -18.93 -28.12
CA ASN A 403 0.38 -19.55 -26.80
C ASN A 403 0.70 -18.60 -25.64
N ARG A 404 1.82 -17.85 -25.70
CA ARG A 404 2.17 -16.84 -24.71
C ARG A 404 1.07 -15.77 -24.62
N GLN A 405 0.65 -15.21 -25.76
CA GLN A 405 -0.39 -14.20 -25.83
C GLN A 405 -1.73 -14.68 -25.27
N LEU A 406 -2.09 -15.96 -25.48
CA LEU A 406 -3.29 -16.55 -24.90
C LEU A 406 -3.19 -16.67 -23.38
N SER A 407 -2.03 -17.10 -22.86
CA SER A 407 -1.80 -17.18 -21.41
C SER A 407 -1.89 -15.80 -20.76
N ASP A 408 -1.21 -14.80 -21.33
CA ASP A 408 -1.24 -13.42 -20.89
C ASP A 408 -2.65 -12.83 -20.88
N ALA A 409 -3.43 -13.10 -21.92
CA ALA A 409 -4.80 -12.59 -22.01
C ALA A 409 -5.71 -13.16 -20.91
N ARG A 410 -5.49 -14.41 -20.48
CA ARG A 410 -6.24 -15.04 -19.40
C ARG A 410 -5.93 -14.39 -18.05
N TYR A 411 -4.66 -14.17 -17.73
CA TYR A 411 -4.26 -13.49 -16.48
C TYR A 411 -4.72 -12.03 -16.47
N ASN A 412 -4.58 -11.31 -17.57
CA ASN A 412 -5.06 -9.93 -17.72
C ASN A 412 -6.57 -9.79 -17.53
N TYR A 413 -7.36 -10.80 -17.97
CA TYR A 413 -8.79 -10.83 -17.69
C TYR A 413 -9.08 -10.94 -16.19
N ILE A 414 -8.42 -11.87 -15.48
CA ILE A 414 -8.59 -12.05 -14.02
C ILE A 414 -8.25 -10.75 -13.29
N LEU A 415 -7.10 -10.16 -13.61
CA LEU A 415 -6.66 -8.91 -12.99
C LEU A 415 -7.61 -7.75 -13.29
N SER A 416 -8.16 -7.67 -14.52
CA SER A 416 -9.14 -6.64 -14.88
C SER A 416 -10.44 -6.76 -14.07
N VAL A 417 -10.88 -7.99 -13.76
CA VAL A 417 -12.04 -8.23 -12.89
C VAL A 417 -11.77 -7.74 -11.47
N LEU A 418 -10.61 -8.04 -10.90
CA LEU A 418 -10.22 -7.56 -9.57
C LEU A 418 -10.08 -6.03 -9.54
N GLN A 419 -9.48 -5.44 -10.56
CA GLN A 419 -9.35 -3.98 -10.69
C GLN A 419 -10.72 -3.29 -10.78
N LEU A 420 -11.68 -3.90 -11.50
CA LEU A 420 -13.05 -3.38 -11.55
C LEU A 420 -13.69 -3.43 -10.16
N LYS A 421 -13.60 -4.55 -9.45
CA LYS A 421 -14.16 -4.70 -8.10
C LYS A 421 -13.52 -3.72 -7.11
N LEU A 422 -12.21 -3.51 -7.19
CA LEU A 422 -11.51 -2.49 -6.39
C LEU A 422 -12.00 -1.07 -6.73
N ALA A 423 -12.14 -0.75 -8.01
CA ALA A 423 -12.62 0.57 -8.45
C ALA A 423 -14.07 0.84 -8.02
N VAL A 424 -14.90 -0.20 -7.95
CA VAL A 424 -16.28 -0.12 -7.41
C VAL A 424 -16.27 -0.07 -5.87
N GLY A 425 -15.22 -0.61 -5.20
CA GLY A 425 -15.16 -0.72 -3.75
C GLY A 425 -15.81 -1.99 -3.20
N THR A 426 -15.95 -3.04 -4.03
CA THR A 426 -16.58 -4.31 -3.68
C THR A 426 -15.59 -5.48 -3.58
N LEU A 427 -14.30 -5.21 -3.76
CA LEU A 427 -13.26 -6.23 -3.68
C LEU A 427 -13.16 -6.77 -2.23
N SER A 428 -13.20 -8.09 -2.08
CA SER A 428 -13.25 -8.76 -0.79
C SER A 428 -12.38 -10.03 -0.77
N GLU A 429 -12.14 -10.59 0.42
CA GLU A 429 -11.43 -11.88 0.57
C GLU A 429 -12.16 -13.03 -0.14
N GLN A 430 -13.49 -12.95 -0.30
CA GLN A 430 -14.25 -13.96 -1.05
C GLN A 430 -13.79 -14.05 -2.51
N ASP A 431 -13.38 -12.93 -3.10
CA ASP A 431 -12.88 -12.91 -4.48
C ASP A 431 -11.56 -13.68 -4.63
N VAL A 432 -10.71 -13.64 -3.59
CA VAL A 432 -9.50 -14.46 -3.53
C VAL A 432 -9.86 -15.95 -3.50
N LEU A 433 -10.84 -16.34 -2.69
CA LEU A 433 -11.30 -17.72 -2.57
C LEU A 433 -11.96 -18.23 -3.87
N ASP A 434 -12.75 -17.37 -4.54
CA ASP A 434 -13.40 -17.70 -5.81
C ASP A 434 -12.36 -17.93 -6.92
N ILE A 435 -11.32 -17.10 -6.99
CA ILE A 435 -10.19 -17.28 -7.90
C ILE A 435 -9.42 -18.55 -7.55
N ASN A 436 -9.15 -18.75 -6.26
CA ASN A 436 -8.42 -19.91 -5.77
C ASN A 436 -9.09 -21.24 -6.16
N ALA A 437 -10.42 -21.30 -6.15
CA ALA A 437 -11.18 -22.44 -6.62
C ALA A 437 -11.00 -22.76 -8.13
N GLY A 438 -10.52 -21.79 -8.90
CA GLY A 438 -10.16 -21.94 -10.32
C GLY A 438 -8.71 -22.39 -10.57
N LEU A 439 -7.88 -22.51 -9.51
CA LEU A 439 -6.51 -23.00 -9.62
C LEU A 439 -6.46 -24.53 -9.54
N LYS A 440 -5.43 -25.13 -10.13
CA LYS A 440 -5.15 -26.56 -9.98
C LYS A 440 -4.52 -26.78 -8.60
N THR A 441 -5.12 -27.64 -7.80
CA THR A 441 -4.40 -28.20 -6.67
C THR A 441 -3.16 -28.92 -7.21
N ALA A 442 -1.99 -28.68 -6.63
CA ALA A 442 -0.77 -29.36 -7.02
C ALA A 442 -1.00 -30.86 -6.99
N SER A 443 -1.15 -31.46 -8.17
CA SER A 443 -1.13 -32.90 -8.28
C SER A 443 0.33 -33.31 -8.16
N THR A 444 0.63 -34.10 -7.15
CA THR A 444 1.85 -34.90 -7.07
C THR A 444 2.06 -35.61 -8.39
N SER A 445 2.83 -35.02 -9.31
CA SER A 445 3.36 -35.78 -10.43
C SER A 445 4.42 -36.71 -9.85
N LYS A 446 4.08 -37.99 -9.79
CA LYS A 446 5.06 -39.05 -9.60
C LYS A 446 6.01 -39.12 -10.77
#